data_ea250cd5d9cea9c79e20a65e1076fe63
#
_entry.id   ea250cd5d9cea9c79e20a65e1076fe63
#
_cell.length_a   1.000
_cell.length_b   1.000
_cell.length_c   1.000
_cell.angle_alpha   90.00
_cell.angle_beta   90.00
_cell.angle_gamma   90.00
#
_symmetry.space_group_name_H-M   'P 1'
#
loop_
_entity.id
_entity.type
_entity.pdbx_description
1 polymer ?
#
loop_
_entity_poly.entity_id
_entity_poly.type
_entity_poly.pdbx_seq_one_letter_code
_entity_poly.pdbx_strand_id
1 'polypeptide(L)'
;PLWSRGLGDVYKRQILILGAGKMGSFFTDVLSFQHETAVFDVDPKRLRFVYNTYRYTTLEEIEEFKPELVINAATVKYTLDAFHQVLPALPKDCIISDIASVKTGLKEFYDQCGFRYVSTHPMFGPTFANLDKLSTENAIIISEGDHLGKIFFKDLYQNLGLNIFEYTFEEHDETVAYSLSIPFVSTFVFAAVMKHQDAPGTTFKRHMKIAKGVLNEDDYLLQEILFNPRTPAQVEGIRTELNELLDIINKKDAAGMRAYLSKIREKIK
;
A
#
# COMPACT_ATOMS: atom_id res chain seq x y z
N PRO A 1 -22.54 -17.82 31.48
CA PRO A 1 -22.57 -18.19 30.06
C PRO A 1 -22.03 -17.03 29.19
N LEU A 2 -21.22 -17.36 28.19
CA LEU A 2 -20.57 -16.39 27.29
C LEU A 2 -21.54 -15.51 26.48
N TRP A 3 -22.84 -15.78 26.53
CA TRP A 3 -23.87 -15.00 25.83
C TRP A 3 -24.53 -13.90 26.68
N SER A 4 -24.15 -13.76 27.95
CA SER A 4 -24.73 -12.73 28.85
C SER A 4 -23.90 -11.43 28.90
N ARG A 5 -22.86 -11.28 28.09
CA ARG A 5 -22.19 -9.98 27.90
C ARG A 5 -23.05 -9.15 26.97
N GLY A 6 -23.69 -8.14 27.53
CA GLY A 6 -24.62 -7.27 26.84
C GLY A 6 -24.03 -6.62 25.61
N LEU A 7 -24.89 -6.31 24.66
CA LEU A 7 -24.66 -5.45 23.50
C LEU A 7 -24.06 -4.10 23.95
N GLY A 8 -22.74 -4.00 24.09
CA GLY A 8 -22.11 -2.74 24.51
C GLY A 8 -20.63 -2.77 24.86
N ASP A 9 -20.03 -3.93 25.08
CA ASP A 9 -18.61 -4.00 25.38
C ASP A 9 -17.83 -4.43 24.12
N VAL A 10 -17.64 -3.49 23.20
CA VAL A 10 -16.65 -3.64 22.14
C VAL A 10 -15.30 -3.72 22.82
N TYR A 11 -14.63 -4.86 22.73
CA TYR A 11 -13.31 -5.06 23.32
C TYR A 11 -12.34 -4.02 22.71
N LYS A 12 -11.97 -3.02 23.52
CA LYS A 12 -11.04 -1.98 23.12
C LYS A 12 -9.61 -2.55 23.16
N ARG A 13 -8.99 -2.73 22.00
CA ARG A 13 -7.58 -3.11 21.89
C ARG A 13 -6.68 -1.90 22.06
N GLN A 14 -5.49 -2.14 22.60
CA GLN A 14 -4.39 -1.17 22.60
C GLN A 14 -3.61 -1.33 21.28
N ILE A 15 -3.72 -0.33 20.41
CA ILE A 15 -3.12 -0.35 19.06
C ILE A 15 -2.08 0.75 18.94
N LEU A 16 -0.85 0.37 18.64
CA LEU A 16 0.24 1.29 18.36
C LEU A 16 0.41 1.45 16.83
N ILE A 17 0.42 2.69 16.36
CA ILE A 17 0.68 3.01 14.95
C ILE A 17 2.07 3.63 14.86
N LEU A 18 2.92 3.06 13.99
CA LEU A 18 4.26 3.59 13.71
C LEU A 18 4.21 4.49 12.49
N GLY A 19 4.58 5.75 12.67
CA GLY A 19 4.59 6.77 11.62
C GLY A 19 3.30 7.60 11.56
N ALA A 20 3.44 8.92 11.70
CA ALA A 20 2.37 9.92 11.58
C ALA A 20 2.29 10.50 10.15
N GLY A 21 2.56 9.66 9.15
CA GLY A 21 2.37 9.99 7.74
C GLY A 21 0.90 9.94 7.31
N LYS A 22 0.62 10.09 6.01
CA LYS A 22 -0.76 10.08 5.47
C LYS A 22 -1.53 8.81 5.85
N MET A 23 -0.91 7.62 5.66
CA MET A 23 -1.56 6.35 5.99
C MET A 23 -1.66 6.13 7.50
N GLY A 24 -0.62 6.47 8.27
CA GLY A 24 -0.67 6.37 9.73
C GLY A 24 -1.75 7.25 10.33
N SER A 25 -1.89 8.49 9.88
CA SER A 25 -2.97 9.39 10.29
C SER A 25 -4.35 8.83 9.93
N PHE A 26 -4.50 8.31 8.71
CA PHE A 26 -5.75 7.67 8.28
C PHE A 26 -6.15 6.50 9.19
N PHE A 27 -5.24 5.56 9.47
CA PHE A 27 -5.53 4.43 10.37
C PHE A 27 -5.76 4.90 11.81
N THR A 28 -5.05 5.94 12.27
CA THR A 28 -5.30 6.53 13.58
C THR A 28 -6.73 7.05 13.69
N ASP A 29 -7.17 7.85 12.73
CA ASP A 29 -8.51 8.43 12.71
C ASP A 29 -9.58 7.34 12.70
N VAL A 30 -9.42 6.30 11.87
CA VAL A 30 -10.39 5.19 11.78
C VAL A 30 -10.45 4.38 13.08
N LEU A 31 -9.31 4.07 13.68
CA LEU A 31 -9.22 3.14 14.81
C LEU A 31 -9.50 3.80 16.15
N SER A 32 -9.23 5.09 16.32
CA SER A 32 -9.40 5.82 17.58
C SER A 32 -10.85 5.89 18.08
N PHE A 33 -11.83 5.68 17.21
CA PHE A 33 -13.25 5.63 17.61
C PHE A 33 -13.63 4.36 18.38
N GLN A 34 -12.95 3.26 18.11
CA GLN A 34 -13.31 1.94 18.66
C GLN A 34 -12.22 1.35 19.56
N HIS A 35 -10.99 1.83 19.48
CA HIS A 35 -9.84 1.28 20.16
C HIS A 35 -9.08 2.35 20.93
N GLU A 36 -8.26 1.93 21.87
CA GLU A 36 -7.26 2.77 22.50
C GLU A 36 -6.02 2.82 21.60
N THR A 37 -5.74 3.99 21.03
CA THR A 37 -4.69 4.13 20.03
C THR A 37 -3.54 5.00 20.53
N ALA A 38 -2.33 4.66 20.12
CA ALA A 38 -1.13 5.48 20.26
C ALA A 38 -0.43 5.60 18.91
N VAL A 39 0.20 6.75 18.66
CA VAL A 39 1.03 6.97 17.46
C VAL A 39 2.44 7.28 17.91
N PHE A 40 3.40 6.55 17.39
CA PHE A 40 4.83 6.79 17.57
C PHE A 40 5.44 7.32 16.26
N ASP A 41 6.15 8.44 16.34
CA ASP A 41 6.94 8.96 15.22
C ASP A 41 8.25 9.56 15.76
N VAL A 42 9.34 9.26 15.05
CA VAL A 42 10.68 9.80 15.39
C VAL A 42 10.78 11.32 15.17
N ASP A 43 9.90 11.91 14.37
CA ASP A 43 9.78 13.35 14.20
C ASP A 43 8.58 13.91 14.99
N PRO A 44 8.82 14.53 16.16
CA PRO A 44 7.74 15.08 16.99
C PRO A 44 6.87 16.12 16.29
N LYS A 45 7.40 16.76 15.22
CA LYS A 45 6.66 17.76 14.48
C LYS A 45 5.48 17.14 13.70
N ARG A 46 5.58 15.87 13.31
CA ARG A 46 4.49 15.15 12.64
C ARG A 46 3.35 14.85 13.59
N LEU A 47 3.64 14.55 14.85
CA LEU A 47 2.65 14.23 15.89
C LEU A 47 1.73 15.41 16.24
N ARG A 48 2.12 16.65 15.96
CA ARG A 48 1.30 17.84 16.27
C ARG A 48 -0.06 17.87 15.55
N PHE A 49 -0.21 17.13 14.45
CA PHE A 49 -1.44 17.04 13.68
C PHE A 49 -2.27 15.80 13.98
N VAL A 50 -1.84 15.00 14.94
CA VAL A 50 -2.54 13.79 15.37
C VAL A 50 -3.39 14.13 16.59
N TYR A 51 -4.69 13.83 16.54
CA TYR A 51 -5.65 14.17 17.58
C TYR A 51 -6.38 12.90 18.08
N ASN A 52 -6.99 12.98 19.26
CA ASN A 52 -7.77 11.91 19.86
C ASN A 52 -7.02 10.58 20.08
N THR A 53 -5.70 10.65 20.29
CA THR A 53 -4.84 9.47 20.50
C THR A 53 -3.62 9.86 21.33
N TYR A 54 -2.94 8.88 21.93
CA TYR A 54 -1.66 9.12 22.58
C TYR A 54 -0.58 9.39 21.53
N ARG A 55 0.37 10.25 21.85
CA ARG A 55 1.46 10.68 20.96
C ARG A 55 2.78 10.37 21.64
N TYR A 56 3.50 9.41 21.13
CA TYR A 56 4.73 8.88 21.73
C TYR A 56 5.96 9.21 20.90
N THR A 57 7.04 9.46 21.57
CA THR A 57 8.36 9.76 21.00
C THR A 57 9.46 8.92 21.62
N THR A 58 9.15 8.18 22.69
CA THR A 58 10.11 7.35 23.43
C THR A 58 9.64 5.89 23.50
N LEU A 59 10.57 4.97 23.75
CA LEU A 59 10.26 3.54 23.87
C LEU A 59 9.60 3.22 25.21
N GLU A 60 9.93 3.98 26.26
CA GLU A 60 9.33 3.83 27.59
C GLU A 60 7.81 4.06 27.54
N GLU A 61 7.35 5.03 26.75
CA GLU A 61 5.92 5.28 26.55
C GLU A 61 5.24 4.08 25.88
N ILE A 62 5.93 3.39 24.95
CA ILE A 62 5.44 2.17 24.31
C ILE A 62 5.37 1.00 25.29
N GLU A 63 6.40 0.83 26.15
CA GLU A 63 6.44 -0.20 27.19
C GLU A 63 5.30 -0.04 28.20
N GLU A 64 4.98 1.20 28.60
CA GLU A 64 3.87 1.50 29.50
C GLU A 64 2.51 1.26 28.83
N PHE A 65 2.38 1.58 27.55
CA PHE A 65 1.14 1.42 26.78
C PHE A 65 0.79 -0.05 26.53
N LYS A 66 1.78 -0.95 26.41
CA LYS A 66 1.62 -2.40 26.21
C LYS A 66 0.70 -2.76 25.02
N PRO A 67 1.06 -2.37 23.81
CA PRO A 67 0.19 -2.59 22.65
C PRO A 67 -0.05 -4.08 22.42
N GLU A 68 -1.31 -4.43 22.07
CA GLU A 68 -1.72 -5.75 21.62
C GLU A 68 -1.50 -5.93 20.10
N LEU A 69 -1.53 -4.83 19.38
CA LEU A 69 -1.31 -4.76 17.94
C LEU A 69 -0.44 -3.56 17.57
N VAL A 70 0.55 -3.78 16.75
CA VAL A 70 1.34 -2.71 16.11
C VAL A 70 1.00 -2.64 14.63
N ILE A 71 0.68 -1.46 14.12
CA ILE A 71 0.49 -1.19 12.68
C ILE A 71 1.63 -0.30 12.21
N ASN A 72 2.56 -0.87 11.45
CA ASN A 72 3.66 -0.12 10.88
C ASN A 72 3.22 0.58 9.60
N ALA A 73 3.05 1.90 9.68
CA ALA A 73 2.71 2.81 8.60
C ALA A 73 3.88 3.74 8.23
N ALA A 74 5.10 3.38 8.63
CA ALA A 74 6.30 4.05 8.18
C ALA A 74 6.45 3.91 6.65
N THR A 75 7.19 4.83 6.02
CA THR A 75 7.47 4.70 4.59
C THR A 75 8.29 3.43 4.32
N VAL A 76 8.16 2.86 3.13
CA VAL A 76 8.79 1.58 2.74
C VAL A 76 10.26 1.52 3.15
N LYS A 77 11.01 2.60 2.92
CA LYS A 77 12.42 2.73 3.30
C LYS A 77 12.70 2.44 4.77
N TYR A 78 11.81 2.84 5.67
CA TYR A 78 12.02 2.80 7.11
C TYR A 78 11.17 1.73 7.81
N THR A 79 10.46 0.88 7.05
CA THR A 79 9.56 -0.13 7.63
C THR A 79 10.31 -1.11 8.53
N LEU A 80 11.42 -1.66 8.07
CA LEU A 80 12.23 -2.59 8.89
C LEU A 80 12.92 -1.89 10.06
N ASP A 81 13.47 -0.70 9.84
CA ASP A 81 14.12 0.10 10.89
C ASP A 81 13.12 0.45 12.01
N ALA A 82 11.89 0.84 11.66
CA ALA A 82 10.84 1.13 12.63
C ALA A 82 10.49 -0.10 13.48
N PHE A 83 10.40 -1.29 12.87
CA PHE A 83 10.22 -2.53 13.63
C PHE A 83 11.41 -2.80 14.57
N HIS A 84 12.63 -2.79 14.05
CA HIS A 84 13.82 -3.04 14.87
C HIS A 84 13.92 -2.09 16.06
N GLN A 85 13.51 -0.84 15.89
CA GLN A 85 13.51 0.15 16.96
C GLN A 85 12.52 -0.20 18.08
N VAL A 86 11.28 -0.63 17.73
CA VAL A 86 10.21 -0.77 18.73
C VAL A 86 10.09 -2.18 19.32
N LEU A 87 10.56 -3.23 18.61
CA LEU A 87 10.44 -4.63 19.08
C LEU A 87 10.90 -4.86 20.54
N PRO A 88 12.00 -4.24 21.04
CA PRO A 88 12.43 -4.42 22.41
C PRO A 88 11.40 -3.95 23.46
N ALA A 89 10.57 -2.95 23.11
CA ALA A 89 9.58 -2.34 23.99
C ALA A 89 8.18 -3.03 23.91
N LEU A 90 8.01 -4.03 23.03
CA LEU A 90 6.71 -4.67 22.83
C LEU A 90 6.50 -5.87 23.75
N PRO A 91 5.26 -6.09 24.26
CA PRO A 91 4.86 -7.35 24.87
C PRO A 91 5.09 -8.54 23.91
N LYS A 92 5.49 -9.69 24.45
CA LYS A 92 5.80 -10.89 23.63
C LYS A 92 4.60 -11.48 22.89
N ASP A 93 3.41 -11.24 23.37
CA ASP A 93 2.13 -11.66 22.77
C ASP A 93 1.55 -10.62 21.81
N CYS A 94 2.20 -9.47 21.65
CA CYS A 94 1.82 -8.46 20.68
C CYS A 94 1.86 -9.02 19.25
N ILE A 95 0.86 -8.67 18.45
CA ILE A 95 0.87 -8.94 17.01
C ILE A 95 1.47 -7.72 16.31
N ILE A 96 2.48 -7.93 15.50
CA ILE A 96 3.04 -6.85 14.67
C ILE A 96 2.48 -6.91 13.27
N SER A 97 2.25 -5.75 12.64
CA SER A 97 1.74 -5.69 11.26
C SER A 97 2.35 -4.55 10.47
N ASP A 98 2.39 -4.73 9.16
CA ASP A 98 2.72 -3.68 8.20
C ASP A 98 1.56 -3.44 7.22
N ILE A 99 1.59 -2.24 6.63
CA ILE A 99 0.70 -1.85 5.54
C ILE A 99 1.50 -1.46 4.28
N ALA A 100 2.75 -1.89 4.19
CA ALA A 100 3.66 -1.51 3.13
C ALA A 100 3.20 -2.02 1.74
N SER A 101 3.35 -1.18 0.73
CA SER A 101 3.04 -1.52 -0.67
C SER A 101 4.09 -2.43 -1.31
N VAL A 102 5.29 -2.52 -0.75
CA VAL A 102 6.40 -3.39 -1.19
C VAL A 102 6.82 -4.25 -0.02
N LYS A 103 6.99 -5.55 -0.26
CA LYS A 103 7.26 -6.54 0.79
C LYS A 103 8.71 -7.02 0.84
N THR A 104 9.62 -6.32 0.15
CA THR A 104 11.05 -6.69 0.11
C THR A 104 11.63 -6.81 1.53
N GLY A 105 12.18 -7.96 1.86
CA GLY A 105 12.79 -8.26 3.17
C GLY A 105 11.82 -8.47 4.33
N LEU A 106 10.50 -8.22 4.15
CA LEU A 106 9.52 -8.37 5.23
C LEU A 106 9.27 -9.83 5.59
N LYS A 107 9.23 -10.71 4.59
CA LYS A 107 9.04 -12.14 4.86
C LYS A 107 10.17 -12.70 5.73
N GLU A 108 11.42 -12.45 5.33
CA GLU A 108 12.62 -12.87 6.06
C GLU A 108 12.67 -12.27 7.47
N PHE A 109 12.27 -11.01 7.61
CA PHE A 109 12.17 -10.35 8.91
C PHE A 109 11.15 -11.06 9.81
N TYR A 110 9.94 -11.32 9.32
CA TYR A 110 8.89 -11.97 10.10
C TYR A 110 9.25 -13.40 10.50
N ASP A 111 9.91 -14.14 9.62
CA ASP A 111 10.39 -15.51 9.92
C ASP A 111 11.41 -15.53 11.07
N GLN A 112 12.08 -14.42 11.37
CA GLN A 112 13.17 -14.31 12.35
C GLN A 112 12.84 -13.48 13.60
N CYS A 113 11.84 -12.60 13.53
CA CYS A 113 11.61 -11.60 14.61
C CYS A 113 11.05 -12.21 15.91
N GLY A 114 10.47 -13.41 15.86
CA GLY A 114 9.91 -14.10 17.03
C GLY A 114 8.59 -13.53 17.55
N PHE A 115 7.91 -12.71 16.77
CA PHE A 115 6.57 -12.19 17.04
C PHE A 115 5.54 -12.82 16.11
N ARG A 116 4.28 -12.87 16.57
CA ARG A 116 3.15 -13.11 15.66
C ARG A 116 2.99 -11.91 14.74
N TYR A 117 2.68 -12.14 13.47
CA TYR A 117 2.58 -11.05 12.52
C TYR A 117 1.38 -11.19 11.59
N VAL A 118 0.97 -10.07 11.00
CA VAL A 118 0.10 -10.02 9.83
C VAL A 118 0.58 -8.93 8.89
N SER A 119 0.79 -9.27 7.64
CA SER A 119 1.19 -8.30 6.62
C SER A 119 0.00 -7.98 5.74
N THR A 120 -0.22 -6.70 5.44
CA THR A 120 -1.34 -6.25 4.60
C THR A 120 -0.90 -5.16 3.64
N HIS A 121 -1.67 -4.97 2.56
CA HIS A 121 -1.47 -3.88 1.63
C HIS A 121 -2.82 -3.27 1.25
N PRO A 122 -3.26 -2.17 1.89
CA PRO A 122 -4.35 -1.35 1.38
C PRO A 122 -3.89 -0.69 0.07
N MET A 123 -4.44 -1.16 -1.07
CA MET A 123 -4.01 -0.76 -2.41
C MET A 123 -4.55 0.61 -2.81
N PHE A 124 -4.56 1.56 -1.89
CA PHE A 124 -4.95 2.95 -2.15
C PHE A 124 -4.06 3.91 -1.36
N GLY A 125 -3.82 5.07 -1.95
CA GLY A 125 -3.17 6.18 -1.25
C GLY A 125 -4.19 7.29 -0.97
N PRO A 126 -4.16 7.93 0.21
CA PRO A 126 -5.09 9.01 0.55
C PRO A 126 -5.03 10.20 -0.41
N THR A 127 -4.01 10.26 -1.26
CA THR A 127 -3.86 11.33 -2.28
C THR A 127 -4.82 11.15 -3.46
N PHE A 128 -5.16 9.90 -3.82
CA PHE A 128 -5.95 9.60 -5.02
C PHE A 128 -7.29 8.95 -4.71
N ALA A 129 -7.39 8.21 -3.59
CA ALA A 129 -8.61 7.55 -3.19
C ALA A 129 -9.65 8.57 -2.73
N ASN A 130 -10.91 8.29 -3.05
CA ASN A 130 -12.02 8.98 -2.39
C ASN A 130 -12.28 8.28 -1.05
N LEU A 131 -11.79 8.86 0.04
CA LEU A 131 -11.90 8.28 1.38
C LEU A 131 -13.36 8.17 1.88
N ASP A 132 -14.28 8.94 1.30
CA ASP A 132 -15.72 8.82 1.58
C ASP A 132 -16.36 7.61 0.91
N LYS A 133 -15.68 7.02 -0.08
CA LYS A 133 -16.18 5.88 -0.84
C LYS A 133 -15.03 4.96 -1.26
N LEU A 134 -14.63 4.08 -0.35
CA LEU A 134 -13.56 3.09 -0.59
C LEU A 134 -14.05 1.80 -1.25
N SER A 135 -15.33 1.68 -1.61
CA SER A 135 -15.92 0.44 -2.17
C SER A 135 -15.38 0.04 -3.56
N THR A 136 -14.62 0.91 -4.21
CA THR A 136 -13.91 0.60 -5.46
C THR A 136 -12.44 0.24 -5.23
N GLU A 137 -11.96 0.38 -4.00
CA GLU A 137 -10.57 0.16 -3.64
C GLU A 137 -10.37 -1.27 -3.11
N ASN A 138 -9.15 -1.74 -3.18
CA ASN A 138 -8.77 -3.09 -2.80
C ASN A 138 -7.83 -3.10 -1.60
N ALA A 139 -7.83 -4.21 -0.86
CA ALA A 139 -6.81 -4.51 0.14
C ALA A 139 -6.35 -5.96 0.01
N ILE A 140 -5.06 -6.20 0.15
CA ILE A 140 -4.48 -7.53 0.21
C ILE A 140 -4.12 -7.85 1.66
N ILE A 141 -4.43 -9.05 2.11
CA ILE A 141 -3.98 -9.63 3.37
C ILE A 141 -3.09 -10.82 3.02
N ILE A 142 -1.89 -10.85 3.58
CA ILE A 142 -0.96 -11.94 3.35
C ILE A 142 -1.40 -13.19 4.12
N SER A 143 -1.50 -14.32 3.40
CA SER A 143 -2.08 -15.57 3.90
C SER A 143 -1.25 -16.23 5.00
N GLU A 144 0.08 -16.06 4.98
CA GLU A 144 1.03 -16.65 5.93
C GLU A 144 0.97 -16.06 7.34
N GLY A 145 0.23 -14.98 7.53
CA GLY A 145 0.16 -14.28 8.80
C GLY A 145 -0.66 -14.96 9.90
N ASP A 146 -0.59 -14.38 11.11
CA ASP A 146 -1.36 -14.80 12.29
C ASP A 146 -2.86 -14.74 12.06
N HIS A 147 -3.58 -15.76 12.53
CA HIS A 147 -5.02 -15.89 12.30
C HIS A 147 -5.84 -14.74 12.95
N LEU A 148 -5.51 -14.33 14.17
CA LEU A 148 -6.23 -13.27 14.88
C LEU A 148 -5.94 -11.90 14.24
N GLY A 149 -4.69 -11.68 13.82
CA GLY A 149 -4.32 -10.49 13.07
C GLY A 149 -5.07 -10.41 11.73
N LYS A 150 -5.19 -11.52 11.01
CA LYS A 150 -5.96 -11.56 9.75
C LYS A 150 -7.45 -11.26 9.96
N ILE A 151 -8.06 -11.81 11.01
CA ILE A 151 -9.47 -11.50 11.36
C ILE A 151 -9.62 -9.99 11.60
N PHE A 152 -8.73 -9.41 12.42
CA PHE A 152 -8.78 -7.97 12.71
C PHE A 152 -8.75 -7.12 11.43
N PHE A 153 -7.81 -7.38 10.53
CA PHE A 153 -7.72 -6.61 9.29
C PHE A 153 -8.86 -6.90 8.31
N LYS A 154 -9.39 -8.13 8.28
CA LYS A 154 -10.60 -8.42 7.49
C LYS A 154 -11.79 -7.59 7.97
N ASP A 155 -12.05 -7.58 9.27
CA ASP A 155 -13.15 -6.81 9.86
C ASP A 155 -12.94 -5.30 9.61
N LEU A 156 -11.73 -4.79 9.81
CA LEU A 156 -11.38 -3.39 9.55
C LEU A 156 -11.64 -3.01 8.09
N TYR A 157 -11.13 -3.79 7.15
CA TYR A 157 -11.26 -3.49 5.72
C TYR A 157 -12.69 -3.68 5.20
N GLN A 158 -13.45 -4.65 5.73
CA GLN A 158 -14.87 -4.80 5.45
C GLN A 158 -15.67 -3.59 5.92
N ASN A 159 -15.41 -3.09 7.12
CA ASN A 159 -16.07 -1.91 7.68
C ASN A 159 -15.75 -0.64 6.86
N LEU A 160 -14.57 -0.57 6.24
CA LEU A 160 -14.19 0.47 5.30
C LEU A 160 -14.80 0.29 3.90
N GLY A 161 -15.44 -0.86 3.64
CA GLY A 161 -16.05 -1.19 2.35
C GLY A 161 -15.08 -1.63 1.27
N LEU A 162 -13.85 -2.01 1.63
CA LEU A 162 -12.82 -2.45 0.67
C LEU A 162 -13.11 -3.84 0.11
N ASN A 163 -12.67 -4.10 -1.12
CA ASN A 163 -12.59 -5.45 -1.67
C ASN A 163 -11.34 -6.14 -1.12
N ILE A 164 -11.49 -7.30 -0.49
CA ILE A 164 -10.39 -7.98 0.22
C ILE A 164 -9.93 -9.19 -0.58
N PHE A 165 -8.61 -9.29 -0.76
CA PHE A 165 -7.94 -10.43 -1.40
C PHE A 165 -6.93 -11.04 -0.42
N GLU A 166 -6.82 -12.36 -0.42
CA GLU A 166 -5.76 -13.07 0.32
C GLU A 166 -4.74 -13.59 -0.69
N TYR A 167 -3.48 -13.20 -0.52
CA TYR A 167 -2.34 -13.63 -1.35
C TYR A 167 -1.21 -14.11 -0.45
N THR A 168 -0.38 -14.99 -0.97
CA THR A 168 0.95 -15.23 -0.41
C THR A 168 1.87 -14.03 -0.64
N PHE A 169 3.03 -13.95 0.03
CA PHE A 169 4.04 -12.93 -0.28
C PHE A 169 4.44 -12.98 -1.75
N GLU A 170 4.58 -14.17 -2.32
CA GLU A 170 4.96 -14.34 -3.73
C GLU A 170 3.89 -13.82 -4.70
N GLU A 171 2.62 -14.19 -4.49
CA GLU A 171 1.50 -13.71 -5.29
C GLU A 171 1.31 -12.19 -5.17
N HIS A 172 1.57 -11.62 -3.97
CA HIS A 172 1.55 -10.18 -3.77
C HIS A 172 2.62 -9.51 -4.62
N ASP A 173 3.86 -9.99 -4.59
CA ASP A 173 4.98 -9.39 -5.34
C ASP A 173 4.78 -9.52 -6.85
N GLU A 174 4.19 -10.63 -7.33
CA GLU A 174 3.77 -10.77 -8.72
C GLU A 174 2.72 -9.74 -9.12
N THR A 175 1.70 -9.57 -8.27
CA THR A 175 0.61 -8.61 -8.50
C THR A 175 1.13 -7.19 -8.53
N VAL A 176 2.00 -6.81 -7.59
CA VAL A 176 2.61 -5.47 -7.52
C VAL A 176 3.48 -5.22 -8.75
N ALA A 177 4.34 -6.17 -9.13
CA ALA A 177 5.17 -6.05 -10.33
C ALA A 177 4.34 -5.83 -11.60
N TYR A 178 3.19 -6.48 -11.71
CA TYR A 178 2.30 -6.31 -12.86
C TYR A 178 1.48 -5.01 -12.77
N SER A 179 0.77 -4.80 -11.66
CA SER A 179 -0.25 -3.76 -11.54
C SER A 179 0.33 -2.36 -11.33
N LEU A 180 1.56 -2.24 -10.81
CA LEU A 180 2.24 -0.97 -10.58
C LEU A 180 3.33 -0.71 -11.63
N SER A 181 4.18 -1.70 -11.95
CA SER A 181 5.31 -1.45 -12.86
C SER A 181 4.86 -1.10 -14.28
N ILE A 182 3.84 -1.77 -14.83
CA ILE A 182 3.34 -1.46 -16.17
C ILE A 182 2.81 -0.01 -16.27
N PRO A 183 1.88 0.44 -15.40
CA PRO A 183 1.41 1.83 -15.42
C PRO A 183 2.53 2.84 -15.18
N PHE A 184 3.44 2.57 -14.23
CA PHE A 184 4.53 3.48 -13.88
C PHE A 184 5.52 3.63 -15.03
N VAL A 185 6.01 2.53 -15.61
CA VAL A 185 6.92 2.57 -16.76
C VAL A 185 6.29 3.28 -17.95
N SER A 186 5.03 2.97 -18.28
CA SER A 186 4.30 3.63 -19.36
C SER A 186 4.17 5.14 -19.11
N THR A 187 3.90 5.54 -17.88
CA THR A 187 3.81 6.94 -17.45
C THR A 187 5.17 7.63 -17.52
N PHE A 188 6.24 6.99 -17.09
CA PHE A 188 7.61 7.54 -17.15
C PHE A 188 8.07 7.74 -18.59
N VAL A 189 7.80 6.75 -19.47
CA VAL A 189 8.11 6.88 -20.91
C VAL A 189 7.33 8.05 -21.50
N PHE A 190 6.03 8.16 -21.21
CA PHE A 190 5.24 9.32 -21.64
C PHE A 190 5.85 10.64 -21.16
N ALA A 191 6.17 10.75 -19.86
CA ALA A 191 6.73 11.96 -19.27
C ALA A 191 8.12 12.31 -19.83
N ALA A 192 8.94 11.30 -20.14
CA ALA A 192 10.28 11.49 -20.69
C ALA A 192 10.27 12.00 -22.14
N VAL A 193 9.29 11.58 -22.96
CA VAL A 193 9.21 11.96 -24.38
C VAL A 193 8.30 13.17 -24.64
N MET A 194 7.45 13.53 -23.68
CA MET A 194 6.52 14.66 -23.88
C MET A 194 7.26 16.00 -23.99
N LYS A 195 6.67 16.91 -24.75
CA LYS A 195 7.12 18.30 -24.86
C LYS A 195 6.00 19.23 -24.42
N HIS A 196 6.37 20.42 -23.97
CA HIS A 196 5.41 21.45 -23.62
C HIS A 196 4.43 21.71 -24.79
N GLN A 197 3.15 21.86 -24.46
CA GLN A 197 2.08 22.15 -25.42
C GLN A 197 1.31 23.37 -24.94
N ASP A 198 1.20 24.40 -25.77
CA ASP A 198 0.42 25.61 -25.47
C ASP A 198 -1.10 25.33 -25.53
N ALA A 199 -1.52 24.43 -26.40
CA ALA A 199 -2.92 24.05 -26.60
C ALA A 199 -3.12 22.53 -26.45
N PRO A 200 -2.93 21.93 -25.27
CA PRO A 200 -3.03 20.49 -25.08
C PRO A 200 -4.47 20.00 -25.17
N GLY A 201 -4.70 18.94 -25.96
CA GLY A 201 -5.97 18.24 -26.02
C GLY A 201 -6.32 17.50 -24.71
N THR A 202 -7.60 17.07 -24.59
CA THR A 202 -8.12 16.44 -23.36
C THR A 202 -7.34 15.18 -22.95
N THR A 203 -7.00 14.31 -23.90
CA THR A 203 -6.24 13.09 -23.65
C THR A 203 -4.86 13.41 -23.06
N PHE A 204 -4.13 14.36 -23.66
CA PHE A 204 -2.84 14.80 -23.18
C PHE A 204 -2.93 15.34 -21.74
N LYS A 205 -3.94 16.18 -21.45
CA LYS A 205 -4.18 16.73 -20.09
C LYS A 205 -4.41 15.62 -19.06
N ARG A 206 -5.16 14.56 -19.43
CA ARG A 206 -5.41 13.42 -18.54
C ARG A 206 -4.12 12.65 -18.24
N HIS A 207 -3.30 12.36 -19.26
CA HIS A 207 -2.00 11.69 -19.07
C HIS A 207 -1.05 12.54 -18.22
N MET A 208 -1.02 13.86 -18.44
CA MET A 208 -0.24 14.79 -17.61
C MET A 208 -0.68 14.78 -16.14
N LYS A 209 -1.99 14.67 -15.88
CA LYS A 209 -2.50 14.57 -14.50
C LYS A 209 -2.00 13.28 -13.82
N ILE A 210 -2.05 12.15 -14.54
CA ILE A 210 -1.52 10.87 -14.05
C ILE A 210 -0.01 10.98 -13.81
N ALA A 211 0.74 11.49 -14.78
CA ALA A 211 2.20 11.63 -14.68
C ALA A 211 2.61 12.49 -13.48
N LYS A 212 1.95 13.62 -13.27
CA LYS A 212 2.19 14.49 -12.10
C LYS A 212 1.89 13.77 -10.78
N GLY A 213 0.85 12.94 -10.75
CA GLY A 213 0.52 12.17 -9.56
C GLY A 213 1.59 11.15 -9.23
N VAL A 214 1.96 10.32 -10.21
CA VAL A 214 2.97 9.27 -10.02
C VAL A 214 4.35 9.86 -9.69
N LEU A 215 4.79 10.91 -10.39
CA LEU A 215 6.09 11.56 -10.16
C LEU A 215 6.14 12.43 -8.87
N ASN A 216 5.04 12.57 -8.16
CA ASN A 216 4.99 13.21 -6.84
C ASN A 216 5.19 12.22 -5.69
N GLU A 217 5.23 10.92 -5.99
CA GLU A 217 5.55 9.90 -4.99
C GLU A 217 7.03 9.96 -4.61
N ASP A 218 7.37 9.37 -3.47
CA ASP A 218 8.75 9.31 -2.99
C ASP A 218 9.64 8.49 -3.93
N ASP A 219 10.82 9.01 -4.28
CA ASP A 219 11.75 8.37 -5.21
C ASP A 219 12.15 6.95 -4.76
N TYR A 220 12.27 6.71 -3.44
CA TYR A 220 12.59 5.39 -2.92
C TYR A 220 11.45 4.40 -3.17
N LEU A 221 10.21 4.82 -2.96
CA LEU A 221 9.04 3.99 -3.26
C LEU A 221 9.00 3.62 -4.75
N LEU A 222 9.25 4.60 -5.64
CA LEU A 222 9.28 4.35 -7.08
C LEU A 222 10.41 3.37 -7.45
N GLN A 223 11.59 3.48 -6.82
CA GLN A 223 12.70 2.57 -7.02
C GLN A 223 12.36 1.14 -6.55
N GLU A 224 11.82 0.97 -5.36
CA GLU A 224 11.45 -0.34 -4.82
C GLU A 224 10.42 -1.06 -5.71
N ILE A 225 9.41 -0.33 -6.23
CA ILE A 225 8.44 -0.88 -7.16
C ILE A 225 9.12 -1.31 -8.47
N LEU A 226 9.99 -0.47 -9.03
CA LEU A 226 10.63 -0.73 -10.32
C LEU A 226 11.80 -1.73 -10.24
N PHE A 227 12.44 -1.84 -9.08
CA PHE A 227 13.52 -2.81 -8.85
C PHE A 227 13.02 -4.19 -8.41
N ASN A 228 11.69 -4.38 -8.32
CA ASN A 228 11.12 -5.70 -8.13
C ASN A 228 11.70 -6.68 -9.17
N PRO A 229 12.21 -7.86 -8.77
CA PRO A 229 12.85 -8.82 -9.67
C PRO A 229 12.00 -9.24 -10.88
N ARG A 230 10.66 -9.10 -10.78
CA ARG A 230 9.71 -9.44 -11.86
C ARG A 230 9.42 -8.28 -12.82
N THR A 231 9.80 -7.04 -12.47
CA THR A 231 9.57 -5.84 -13.31
C THR A 231 10.28 -5.90 -14.68
N PRO A 232 11.52 -6.39 -14.83
CA PRO A 232 12.18 -6.45 -16.12
C PRO A 232 11.36 -7.20 -17.17
N ALA A 233 10.69 -8.30 -16.80
CA ALA A 233 9.85 -9.06 -17.73
C ALA A 233 8.64 -8.23 -18.20
N GLN A 234 8.04 -7.42 -17.33
CA GLN A 234 6.93 -6.53 -17.68
C GLN A 234 7.37 -5.42 -18.64
N VAL A 235 8.54 -4.85 -18.40
CA VAL A 235 9.15 -3.81 -19.28
C VAL A 235 9.44 -4.38 -20.66
N GLU A 236 9.96 -5.60 -20.73
CA GLU A 236 10.21 -6.31 -21.99
C GLU A 236 8.92 -6.55 -22.77
N GLY A 237 7.82 -6.90 -22.08
CA GLY A 237 6.49 -7.01 -22.68
C GLY A 237 6.04 -5.68 -23.30
N ILE A 238 6.21 -4.56 -22.59
CA ILE A 238 5.91 -3.21 -23.11
C ILE A 238 6.74 -2.93 -24.37
N ARG A 239 8.03 -3.24 -24.34
CA ARG A 239 8.95 -3.04 -25.48
C ARG A 239 8.49 -3.84 -26.71
N THR A 240 8.07 -5.07 -26.49
CA THR A 240 7.57 -5.96 -27.56
C THR A 240 6.32 -5.38 -28.23
N GLU A 241 5.31 -5.00 -27.43
CA GLU A 241 4.08 -4.41 -27.96
C GLU A 241 4.34 -3.06 -28.65
N LEU A 242 5.30 -2.26 -28.14
CA LEU A 242 5.68 -1.00 -28.76
C LEU A 242 6.35 -1.20 -30.13
N ASN A 243 7.21 -2.22 -30.26
CA ASN A 243 7.85 -2.57 -31.53
C ASN A 243 6.82 -3.08 -32.56
N GLU A 244 5.86 -3.91 -32.16
CA GLU A 244 4.75 -4.36 -33.03
C GLU A 244 3.94 -3.17 -33.54
N LEU A 245 3.57 -2.26 -32.64
CA LEU A 245 2.82 -1.06 -33.01
C LEU A 245 3.62 -0.15 -33.94
N LEU A 246 4.92 0.03 -33.69
CA LEU A 246 5.80 0.84 -34.52
C LEU A 246 5.92 0.26 -35.95
N ASP A 247 6.01 -1.07 -36.08
CA ASP A 247 6.07 -1.76 -37.36
C ASP A 247 4.77 -1.55 -38.19
N ILE A 248 3.61 -1.70 -37.55
CA ILE A 248 2.30 -1.41 -38.15
C ILE A 248 2.21 0.04 -38.65
N ILE A 249 2.68 1.00 -37.84
CA ILE A 249 2.67 2.44 -38.17
C ILE A 249 3.58 2.72 -39.38
N ASN A 250 4.80 2.19 -39.38
CA ASN A 250 5.79 2.42 -40.42
C ASN A 250 5.30 1.86 -41.77
N LYS A 251 4.67 0.69 -41.76
CA LYS A 251 4.08 0.04 -42.95
C LYS A 251 2.77 0.67 -43.37
N LYS A 252 2.15 1.54 -42.55
CA LYS A 252 0.78 2.05 -42.75
C LYS A 252 -0.25 0.93 -42.95
N ASP A 253 -0.03 -0.20 -42.25
CA ASP A 253 -0.86 -1.39 -42.37
C ASP A 253 -2.22 -1.19 -41.67
N ALA A 254 -3.22 -0.79 -42.44
CA ALA A 254 -4.57 -0.56 -41.94
C ALA A 254 -5.27 -1.85 -41.45
N ALA A 255 -4.96 -3.01 -42.03
CA ALA A 255 -5.53 -4.28 -41.59
C ALA A 255 -4.91 -4.77 -40.32
N GLY A 256 -3.57 -4.72 -40.21
CA GLY A 256 -2.83 -4.99 -38.98
C GLY A 256 -3.23 -4.08 -37.85
N MET A 257 -3.42 -2.79 -38.13
CA MET A 257 -3.89 -1.83 -37.08
C MET A 257 -5.28 -2.22 -36.58
N ARG A 258 -6.23 -2.62 -37.43
CA ARG A 258 -7.56 -3.07 -36.98
C ARG A 258 -7.45 -4.31 -36.09
N ALA A 259 -6.65 -5.29 -36.50
CA ALA A 259 -6.42 -6.52 -35.73
C ALA A 259 -5.81 -6.23 -34.36
N TYR A 260 -4.77 -5.41 -34.34
CA TYR A 260 -4.10 -4.97 -33.10
C TYR A 260 -5.09 -4.27 -32.14
N LEU A 261 -5.86 -3.30 -32.66
CA LEU A 261 -6.86 -2.59 -31.84
C LEU A 261 -7.98 -3.53 -31.35
N SER A 262 -8.38 -4.53 -32.11
CA SER A 262 -9.35 -5.54 -31.66
C SER A 262 -8.79 -6.36 -30.51
N LYS A 263 -7.55 -6.87 -30.64
CA LYS A 263 -6.83 -7.61 -29.59
C LYS A 263 -6.79 -6.84 -28.24
N ILE A 264 -6.43 -5.57 -28.28
CA ILE A 264 -6.32 -4.78 -27.04
C ILE A 264 -7.69 -4.40 -26.46
N ARG A 265 -8.73 -4.18 -27.30
CA ARG A 265 -10.09 -3.92 -26.81
C ARG A 265 -10.68 -5.12 -26.06
N GLU A 266 -10.31 -6.33 -26.42
CA GLU A 266 -10.75 -7.53 -25.71
C GLU A 266 -10.10 -7.68 -24.33
N LYS A 267 -8.86 -7.21 -24.18
CA LYS A 267 -8.13 -7.23 -22.89
C LYS A 267 -8.69 -6.27 -21.84
N ILE A 268 -9.40 -5.23 -22.25
CA ILE A 268 -9.91 -4.17 -21.36
C ILE A 268 -11.44 -4.21 -21.15
N LYS A 269 -12.08 -5.29 -21.60
CA LYS A 269 -13.50 -5.58 -21.27
C LYS A 269 -13.59 -6.17 -19.87
#